data_1f37dd4a4be92875bcda68d3f994af01
#
_entry.id   1f37dd4a4be92875bcda68d3f994af01
#
_cell.length_a   1.000
_cell.length_b   1.000
_cell.length_c   1.000
_cell.angle_alpha   90.00
_cell.angle_beta   90.00
_cell.angle_gamma   90.00
#
_symmetry.space_group_name_H-M   'P 1'
#
loop_
_entity.id
_entity.type
_entity.pdbx_description
1 polymer ?
#
loop_
_entity_poly.entity_id
_entity_poly.type
_entity_poly.pdbx_seq_one_letter_code
_entity_poly.pdbx_strand_id
1 'polypeptide(L)'
;MDNKNNLRVGMSTFGAIFFIFGFATTFIVTMTAPVKAIFGLPEWAAQLLSSAFFITYPILSIPSGKLVAKIGYKWTVILGLLLMGIGSIIFWPAARIPSFPLFLIATFILAAGVVFLQVAANPYVTALGPEDSASSRLNLTQALNSVATMIAPWIISVAIFRGLGLPADESLMTPEHGLAAAERVPLPFIVMAGVVIAVALVLFSIKLPELVNNKKEGKVKKSVWSYPHVILGAFAIFAYVGAEVGNAGLIVNYLRNSGGINPEKASTFAAIYWGGAMIGRFFGAIMFSDVRNKVKKYGMVIAVLLLAIVSGAFVTATGYDISTWNFTAGLTFMIIALVNFIIMQIGRGKAARTLGVFALVAAALSLVTTFTTGEVALWTVISIGLFNSIMFPNIFSLAVKDLDGEEMATASGIINSFVVGGAVIPPLMGAIADSLGYTWAFVLPAICYIYIFFYAVKGNKIRRD
;
A
#
# COMPACT_ATOMS: atom_id res chain seq x y z
N MET A 1 14.91 34.01 -5.10
CA MET A 1 15.11 32.77 -5.87
C MET A 1 13.78 32.09 -6.10
N ASP A 2 13.50 31.76 -7.33
CA ASP A 2 12.18 31.50 -7.90
C ASP A 2 11.30 30.50 -7.17
N ASN A 3 10.05 30.91 -6.93
CA ASN A 3 8.96 30.07 -6.39
C ASN A 3 8.83 28.74 -7.19
N LYS A 4 9.13 28.76 -8.49
CA LYS A 4 9.17 27.55 -9.35
C LYS A 4 10.31 26.58 -9.01
N ASN A 5 11.48 27.07 -8.62
CA ASN A 5 12.61 26.19 -8.28
C ASN A 5 12.40 25.53 -6.93
N ASN A 6 11.87 26.27 -5.96
CA ASN A 6 11.48 25.75 -4.65
C ASN A 6 10.39 24.68 -4.77
N LEU A 7 9.39 24.87 -5.63
CA LEU A 7 8.35 23.89 -5.91
C LEU A 7 8.94 22.61 -6.53
N ARG A 8 9.84 22.73 -7.51
CA ARG A 8 10.49 21.56 -8.15
C ARG A 8 11.31 20.76 -7.13
N VAL A 9 12.16 21.42 -6.35
CA VAL A 9 12.98 20.76 -5.33
C VAL A 9 12.11 20.06 -4.30
N GLY A 10 11.09 20.74 -3.77
CA GLY A 10 10.16 20.14 -2.81
C GLY A 10 9.42 18.93 -3.40
N MET A 11 8.86 19.06 -4.61
CA MET A 11 8.12 17.95 -5.26
C MET A 11 9.00 16.76 -5.57
N SER A 12 10.23 16.96 -6.08
CA SER A 12 11.17 15.87 -6.36
C SER A 12 11.58 15.15 -5.07
N THR A 13 11.89 15.91 -4.03
CA THR A 13 12.30 15.38 -2.72
C THR A 13 11.17 14.54 -2.10
N PHE A 14 9.97 15.12 -2.02
CA PHE A 14 8.84 14.41 -1.41
C PHE A 14 8.30 13.29 -2.30
N GLY A 15 8.42 13.41 -3.63
CA GLY A 15 8.18 12.30 -4.55
C GLY A 15 9.05 11.07 -4.25
N ALA A 16 10.36 11.29 -4.01
CA ALA A 16 11.26 10.23 -3.60
C ALA A 16 10.90 9.65 -2.21
N ILE A 17 10.49 10.48 -1.27
CA ILE A 17 10.03 10.04 0.05
C ILE A 17 8.78 9.16 -0.06
N PHE A 18 7.80 9.54 -0.90
CA PHE A 18 6.61 8.75 -1.15
C PHE A 18 6.94 7.39 -1.80
N PHE A 19 7.90 7.37 -2.71
CA PHE A 19 8.42 6.12 -3.29
C PHE A 19 9.05 5.24 -2.20
N ILE A 20 9.92 5.80 -1.37
CA ILE A 20 10.65 5.07 -0.32
C ILE A 20 9.68 4.43 0.68
N PHE A 21 8.72 5.17 1.23
CA PHE A 21 7.83 4.58 2.21
C PHE A 21 6.82 3.60 1.58
N GLY A 22 6.40 3.83 0.33
CA GLY A 22 5.58 2.87 -0.41
C GLY A 22 6.30 1.56 -0.63
N PHE A 23 7.58 1.63 -1.05
CA PHE A 23 8.43 0.46 -1.18
C PHE A 23 8.56 -0.30 0.15
N ALA A 24 8.97 0.38 1.21
CA ALA A 24 9.19 -0.24 2.52
C ALA A 24 7.92 -0.89 3.08
N THR A 25 6.77 -0.23 2.97
CA THR A 25 5.48 -0.78 3.44
C THR A 25 5.16 -2.08 2.71
N THR A 26 5.19 -2.06 1.38
CA THR A 26 4.82 -3.24 0.58
C THR A 26 5.88 -4.33 0.68
N PHE A 27 7.15 -3.97 0.79
CA PHE A 27 8.23 -4.92 0.98
C PHE A 27 8.02 -5.72 2.28
N ILE A 28 7.71 -5.06 3.40
CA ILE A 28 7.40 -5.74 4.67
C ILE A 28 6.15 -6.62 4.56
N VAL A 29 5.07 -6.13 3.96
CA VAL A 29 3.84 -6.92 3.78
C VAL A 29 4.11 -8.19 2.98
N THR A 30 4.89 -8.11 1.91
CA THR A 30 5.20 -9.25 1.06
C THR A 30 6.26 -10.17 1.68
N MET A 31 7.05 -9.68 2.66
CA MET A 31 8.00 -10.49 3.42
C MET A 31 7.35 -11.58 4.29
N THR A 32 6.03 -11.60 4.44
CA THR A 32 5.32 -12.66 5.20
C THR A 32 5.61 -14.06 4.63
N ALA A 33 5.68 -14.21 3.31
CA ALA A 33 5.99 -15.49 2.68
C ALA A 33 7.45 -15.96 2.92
N PRO A 34 8.50 -15.13 2.71
CA PRO A 34 9.85 -15.48 3.13
C PRO A 34 9.96 -15.81 4.62
N VAL A 35 9.34 -15.01 5.48
CA VAL A 35 9.37 -15.19 6.94
C VAL A 35 8.73 -16.53 7.34
N LYS A 36 7.59 -16.88 6.74
CA LYS A 36 6.96 -18.18 6.94
C LYS A 36 7.92 -19.32 6.59
N ALA A 37 8.59 -19.23 5.43
CA ALA A 37 9.55 -20.23 4.98
C ALA A 37 10.79 -20.35 5.89
N ILE A 38 11.33 -19.21 6.34
CA ILE A 38 12.53 -19.14 7.18
C ILE A 38 12.31 -19.79 8.56
N PHE A 39 11.15 -19.52 9.17
CA PHE A 39 10.88 -19.89 10.56
C PHE A 39 9.93 -21.09 10.71
N GLY A 40 9.41 -21.64 9.60
CA GLY A 40 8.44 -22.73 9.64
C GLY A 40 7.15 -22.37 10.40
N LEU A 41 6.70 -21.13 10.26
CA LEU A 41 5.58 -20.57 11.04
C LEU A 41 4.22 -20.99 10.45
N PRO A 42 3.19 -21.12 11.29
CA PRO A 42 1.82 -21.09 10.82
C PRO A 42 1.50 -19.73 10.17
N GLU A 43 0.49 -19.67 9.30
CA GLU A 43 0.19 -18.49 8.52
C GLU A 43 -0.15 -17.28 9.40
N TRP A 44 -0.96 -17.49 10.46
CA TRP A 44 -1.32 -16.40 11.40
C TRP A 44 -0.09 -15.75 12.03
N ALA A 45 0.93 -16.56 12.35
CA ALA A 45 2.14 -16.05 12.98
C ALA A 45 3.03 -15.28 11.98
N ALA A 46 3.12 -15.74 10.74
CA ALA A 46 3.83 -15.02 9.68
C ALA A 46 3.20 -13.64 9.43
N GLN A 47 1.87 -13.52 9.50
CA GLN A 47 1.14 -12.27 9.35
C GLN A 47 1.37 -11.26 10.50
N LEU A 48 1.94 -11.69 11.65
CA LEU A 48 2.35 -10.77 12.72
C LEU A 48 3.42 -9.76 12.28
N LEU A 49 4.12 -10.04 11.17
CA LEU A 49 5.02 -9.06 10.56
C LEU A 49 4.24 -7.81 10.11
N SER A 50 3.10 -7.99 9.45
CA SER A 50 2.19 -6.90 9.09
C SER A 50 1.62 -6.22 10.34
N SER A 51 1.29 -7.00 11.38
CA SER A 51 0.82 -6.44 12.66
C SER A 51 1.85 -5.54 13.31
N ALA A 52 3.12 -5.96 13.37
CA ALA A 52 4.23 -5.17 13.91
C ALA A 52 4.42 -3.85 13.14
N PHE A 53 4.16 -3.86 11.84
CA PHE A 53 4.21 -2.66 11.01
C PHE A 53 3.03 -1.71 11.31
N PHE A 54 1.81 -2.20 11.19
CA PHE A 54 0.62 -1.34 11.20
C PHE A 54 0.17 -0.90 12.60
N ILE A 55 0.59 -1.59 13.68
CA ILE A 55 0.34 -1.16 15.06
C ILE A 55 1.06 0.15 15.40
N THR A 56 2.09 0.52 14.64
CA THR A 56 2.81 1.79 14.84
C THR A 56 1.93 3.02 14.56
N TYR A 57 0.91 2.89 13.70
CA TYR A 57 0.07 4.02 13.32
C TYR A 57 -0.73 4.62 14.48
N PRO A 58 -1.55 3.86 15.24
CA PRO A 58 -2.27 4.41 16.39
C PRO A 58 -1.31 4.88 17.49
N ILE A 59 -0.14 4.26 17.63
CA ILE A 59 0.83 4.60 18.69
C ILE A 59 1.59 5.89 18.35
N LEU A 60 2.05 6.04 17.09
CA LEU A 60 3.02 7.07 16.72
C LEU A 60 2.46 8.22 15.88
N SER A 61 1.26 8.12 15.29
CA SER A 61 0.72 9.20 14.44
C SER A 61 0.55 10.51 15.21
N ILE A 62 -0.03 10.46 16.42
CA ILE A 62 -0.20 11.66 17.26
C ILE A 62 1.15 12.22 17.75
N PRO A 63 2.05 11.41 18.32
CA PRO A 63 3.41 11.87 18.66
C PRO A 63 4.16 12.49 17.46
N SER A 64 4.06 11.89 16.27
CA SER A 64 4.68 12.41 15.05
C SER A 64 4.17 13.80 14.68
N GLY A 65 2.84 14.03 14.78
CA GLY A 65 2.24 15.33 14.52
C GLY A 65 2.75 16.41 15.49
N LYS A 66 2.85 16.06 16.78
CA LYS A 66 3.47 16.95 17.79
C LYS A 66 4.94 17.26 17.48
N LEU A 67 5.66 16.25 16.98
CA LEU A 67 7.06 16.41 16.60
C LEU A 67 7.20 17.34 15.39
N VAL A 68 6.35 17.21 14.35
CA VAL A 68 6.31 18.14 13.21
C VAL A 68 6.09 19.59 13.69
N ALA A 69 5.17 19.77 14.64
CA ALA A 69 4.90 21.11 15.21
C ALA A 69 6.10 21.68 15.97
N LYS A 70 6.92 20.83 16.61
CA LYS A 70 8.06 21.24 17.45
C LYS A 70 9.35 21.46 16.67
N ILE A 71 9.71 20.54 15.77
CA ILE A 71 11.00 20.58 15.05
C ILE A 71 10.84 20.83 13.53
N GLY A 72 9.61 20.94 13.04
CA GLY A 72 9.30 21.15 11.63
C GLY A 72 9.34 19.91 10.76
N TYR A 73 8.86 20.07 9.53
CA TYR A 73 8.71 18.97 8.55
C TYR A 73 10.04 18.31 8.18
N LYS A 74 11.06 19.12 7.88
CA LYS A 74 12.39 18.62 7.43
C LYS A 74 13.00 17.67 8.45
N TRP A 75 13.08 18.07 9.70
CA TRP A 75 13.74 17.29 10.75
C TRP A 75 12.93 16.03 11.11
N THR A 76 11.60 16.12 11.07
CA THR A 76 10.74 14.94 11.26
C THR A 76 10.95 13.92 10.15
N VAL A 77 11.10 14.36 8.89
CA VAL A 77 11.41 13.46 7.76
C VAL A 77 12.78 12.83 7.91
N ILE A 78 13.81 13.61 8.26
CA ILE A 78 15.16 13.07 8.49
C ILE A 78 15.14 12.01 9.60
N LEU A 79 14.49 12.28 10.72
CA LEU A 79 14.34 11.32 11.81
C LEU A 79 13.62 10.04 11.34
N GLY A 80 12.55 10.19 10.54
CA GLY A 80 11.83 9.07 9.96
C GLY A 80 12.73 8.20 9.08
N LEU A 81 13.53 8.80 8.19
CA LEU A 81 14.49 8.09 7.35
C LEU A 81 15.57 7.38 8.17
N LEU A 82 16.07 8.00 9.23
CA LEU A 82 17.05 7.37 10.12
C LEU A 82 16.46 6.17 10.86
N LEU A 83 15.23 6.28 11.38
CA LEU A 83 14.53 5.15 12.01
C LEU A 83 14.31 4.01 11.01
N MET A 84 13.90 4.32 9.77
CA MET A 84 13.80 3.31 8.72
C MET A 84 15.14 2.62 8.45
N GLY A 85 16.22 3.41 8.38
CA GLY A 85 17.58 2.89 8.20
C GLY A 85 18.01 1.95 9.35
N ILE A 86 17.80 2.36 10.59
CA ILE A 86 18.08 1.54 11.78
C ILE A 86 17.28 0.24 11.74
N GLY A 87 15.96 0.33 11.54
CA GLY A 87 15.09 -0.86 11.43
C GLY A 87 15.55 -1.80 10.32
N SER A 88 15.95 -1.26 9.16
CA SER A 88 16.48 -2.04 8.04
C SER A 88 17.80 -2.75 8.39
N ILE A 89 18.72 -2.08 9.10
CA ILE A 89 19.99 -2.68 9.52
C ILE A 89 19.77 -3.84 10.53
N ILE A 90 18.76 -3.76 11.39
CA ILE A 90 18.44 -4.81 12.37
C ILE A 90 18.04 -6.11 11.68
N PHE A 91 17.48 -6.08 10.45
CA PHE A 91 17.21 -7.31 9.71
C PHE A 91 18.46 -8.14 9.40
N TRP A 92 19.63 -7.52 9.33
CA TRP A 92 20.87 -8.26 9.11
C TRP A 92 21.23 -9.23 10.25
N PRO A 93 21.37 -8.81 11.52
CA PRO A 93 21.58 -9.76 12.62
C PRO A 93 20.37 -10.68 12.82
N ALA A 94 19.14 -10.19 12.59
CA ALA A 94 17.93 -10.97 12.72
C ALA A 94 17.87 -12.19 11.77
N ALA A 95 18.44 -12.07 10.58
CA ALA A 95 18.53 -13.15 9.59
C ALA A 95 19.76 -14.05 9.83
N ARG A 96 20.88 -13.48 10.35
CA ARG A 96 22.09 -14.25 10.67
C ARG A 96 21.90 -15.19 11.86
N ILE A 97 21.15 -14.75 12.86
CA ILE A 97 20.75 -15.54 14.02
C ILE A 97 19.23 -15.65 13.92
N PRO A 98 18.67 -16.57 13.10
CA PRO A 98 17.25 -16.56 12.74
C PRO A 98 16.36 -16.35 13.97
N SER A 99 15.86 -15.13 14.15
CA SER A 99 15.08 -14.72 15.31
C SER A 99 13.84 -13.97 14.88
N PHE A 100 12.69 -14.63 14.92
CA PHE A 100 11.41 -14.01 14.55
C PHE A 100 11.06 -12.78 15.42
N PRO A 101 11.24 -12.81 16.77
CA PRO A 101 11.04 -11.61 17.58
C PRO A 101 11.90 -10.42 17.13
N LEU A 102 13.13 -10.66 16.69
CA LEU A 102 14.00 -9.60 16.20
C LEU A 102 13.53 -9.05 14.84
N PHE A 103 12.93 -9.90 13.99
CA PHE A 103 12.23 -9.45 12.77
C PHE A 103 11.07 -8.53 13.10
N LEU A 104 10.26 -8.85 14.12
CA LEU A 104 9.14 -7.99 14.55
C LEU A 104 9.64 -6.65 15.09
N ILE A 105 10.70 -6.63 15.89
CA ILE A 105 11.32 -5.39 16.41
C ILE A 105 11.87 -4.55 15.26
N ALA A 106 12.62 -5.16 14.34
CA ALA A 106 13.14 -4.50 13.15
C ALA A 106 12.01 -3.85 12.33
N THR A 107 10.93 -4.59 12.12
CA THR A 107 9.73 -4.12 11.42
C THR A 107 9.08 -2.95 12.14
N PHE A 108 8.90 -3.03 13.46
CA PHE A 108 8.31 -1.95 14.25
C PHE A 108 9.12 -0.66 14.16
N ILE A 109 10.45 -0.74 14.27
CA ILE A 109 11.34 0.43 14.17
C ILE A 109 11.32 1.03 12.76
N LEU A 110 11.36 0.18 11.72
CA LEU A 110 11.26 0.60 10.34
C LEU A 110 9.92 1.32 10.10
N ALA A 111 8.82 0.73 10.58
CA ALA A 111 7.47 1.27 10.43
C ALA A 111 7.28 2.58 11.22
N ALA A 112 7.92 2.72 12.38
CA ALA A 112 7.95 4.00 13.10
C ALA A 112 8.51 5.12 12.21
N GLY A 113 9.59 4.83 11.47
CA GLY A 113 10.14 5.74 10.48
C GLY A 113 9.13 6.09 9.39
N VAL A 114 8.44 5.09 8.84
CA VAL A 114 7.40 5.29 7.81
C VAL A 114 6.26 6.19 8.32
N VAL A 115 5.79 5.98 9.55
CA VAL A 115 4.76 6.85 10.15
C VAL A 115 5.21 8.30 10.23
N PHE A 116 6.46 8.55 10.67
CA PHE A 116 7.02 9.91 10.72
C PHE A 116 7.10 10.55 9.33
N LEU A 117 7.48 9.77 8.30
CA LEU A 117 7.49 10.25 6.93
C LEU A 117 6.09 10.62 6.45
N GLN A 118 5.10 9.77 6.64
CA GLN A 118 3.74 10.00 6.16
C GLN A 118 3.08 11.22 6.85
N VAL A 119 3.23 11.34 8.17
CA VAL A 119 2.66 12.46 8.94
C VAL A 119 3.28 13.80 8.54
N ALA A 120 4.55 13.80 8.12
CA ALA A 120 5.22 15.01 7.66
C ALA A 120 4.99 15.29 6.16
N ALA A 121 5.07 14.26 5.30
CA ALA A 121 5.09 14.42 3.85
C ALA A 121 3.74 14.85 3.27
N ASN A 122 2.64 14.26 3.74
CA ASN A 122 1.31 14.57 3.20
C ASN A 122 0.93 16.05 3.35
N PRO A 123 1.00 16.67 4.55
CA PRO A 123 0.71 18.09 4.72
C PRO A 123 1.72 18.97 3.97
N TYR A 124 3.00 18.60 3.97
CA TYR A 124 4.03 19.37 3.28
C TYR A 124 3.74 19.50 1.78
N VAL A 125 3.51 18.39 1.08
CA VAL A 125 3.20 18.40 -0.35
C VAL A 125 1.92 19.18 -0.64
N THR A 126 0.92 19.08 0.22
CA THR A 126 -0.35 19.79 0.09
C THR A 126 -0.15 21.30 0.21
N ALA A 127 0.69 21.76 1.13
CA ALA A 127 0.97 23.15 1.39
C ALA A 127 2.04 23.78 0.45
N LEU A 128 2.75 22.94 -0.33
CA LEU A 128 3.81 23.37 -1.23
C LEU A 128 3.25 23.96 -2.52
N GLY A 129 3.06 25.29 -2.60
CA GLY A 129 2.58 26.00 -3.80
C GLY A 129 1.08 26.34 -3.75
N PRO A 130 0.46 26.72 -4.90
CA PRO A 130 -0.92 27.19 -4.94
C PRO A 130 -1.94 26.17 -4.43
N GLU A 131 -2.95 26.63 -3.70
CA GLU A 131 -3.99 25.78 -3.08
C GLU A 131 -4.78 24.99 -4.14
N ASP A 132 -5.14 25.61 -5.26
CA ASP A 132 -5.88 25.00 -6.37
C ASP A 132 -5.21 23.75 -6.97
N SER A 133 -3.88 23.63 -6.85
CA SER A 133 -3.12 22.50 -7.37
C SER A 133 -2.67 21.49 -6.29
N ALA A 134 -3.11 21.65 -5.05
CA ALA A 134 -2.72 20.79 -3.93
C ALA A 134 -3.07 19.32 -4.18
N SER A 135 -4.31 19.05 -4.65
CA SER A 135 -4.76 17.69 -4.98
C SER A 135 -3.92 17.04 -6.09
N SER A 136 -3.56 17.81 -7.12
CA SER A 136 -2.72 17.31 -8.23
C SER A 136 -1.32 16.92 -7.74
N ARG A 137 -0.72 17.72 -6.87
CA ARG A 137 0.61 17.43 -6.27
C ARG A 137 0.58 16.16 -5.44
N LEU A 138 -0.44 16.01 -4.58
CA LEU A 138 -0.58 14.81 -3.76
C LEU A 138 -0.82 13.57 -4.62
N ASN A 139 -1.65 13.66 -5.66
CA ASN A 139 -1.87 12.56 -6.59
C ASN A 139 -0.59 12.15 -7.33
N LEU A 140 0.27 13.10 -7.71
CA LEU A 140 1.55 12.79 -8.36
C LEU A 140 2.49 12.03 -7.42
N THR A 141 2.60 12.45 -6.17
CA THR A 141 3.45 11.75 -5.18
C THR A 141 2.89 10.37 -4.83
N GLN A 142 1.57 10.22 -4.75
CA GLN A 142 0.90 8.93 -4.56
C GLN A 142 1.08 7.99 -5.77
N ALA A 143 1.18 8.52 -6.99
CA ALA A 143 1.51 7.70 -8.16
C ALA A 143 2.92 7.10 -8.05
N LEU A 144 3.91 7.90 -7.59
CA LEU A 144 5.27 7.40 -7.33
C LEU A 144 5.30 6.35 -6.21
N ASN A 145 4.51 6.54 -5.15
CA ASN A 145 4.29 5.52 -4.14
C ASN A 145 3.77 4.22 -4.76
N SER A 146 2.79 4.30 -5.66
CA SER A 146 2.19 3.12 -6.30
C SER A 146 3.15 2.36 -7.21
N VAL A 147 4.06 3.06 -7.90
CA VAL A 147 5.15 2.41 -8.65
C VAL A 147 6.03 1.60 -7.71
N ALA A 148 6.39 2.17 -6.56
CA ALA A 148 7.21 1.50 -5.56
C ALA A 148 6.53 0.25 -4.99
N THR A 149 5.22 0.31 -4.73
CA THR A 149 4.45 -0.83 -4.21
C THR A 149 4.42 -2.01 -5.19
N MET A 150 4.42 -1.75 -6.50
CA MET A 150 4.51 -2.81 -7.51
C MET A 150 5.92 -3.43 -7.57
N ILE A 151 6.97 -2.62 -7.43
CA ILE A 151 8.36 -3.07 -7.53
C ILE A 151 8.76 -3.93 -6.32
N ALA A 152 8.24 -3.65 -5.13
CA ALA A 152 8.66 -4.31 -3.90
C ALA A 152 8.51 -5.85 -3.92
N PRO A 153 7.37 -6.46 -4.29
CA PRO A 153 7.24 -7.92 -4.40
C PRO A 153 8.12 -8.52 -5.49
N TRP A 154 8.33 -7.78 -6.60
CA TRP A 154 9.25 -8.21 -7.65
C TRP A 154 10.71 -8.29 -7.13
N ILE A 155 11.14 -7.32 -6.32
CA ILE A 155 12.46 -7.37 -5.67
C ILE A 155 12.56 -8.60 -4.76
N ILE A 156 11.51 -8.96 -3.99
CA ILE A 156 11.50 -10.18 -3.18
C ILE A 156 11.67 -11.43 -4.05
N SER A 157 10.93 -11.49 -5.17
CA SER A 157 11.08 -12.58 -6.13
C SER A 157 12.53 -12.75 -6.58
N VAL A 158 13.14 -11.66 -7.03
CA VAL A 158 14.49 -11.66 -7.63
C VAL A 158 15.60 -11.80 -6.58
N ALA A 159 15.50 -11.08 -5.47
CA ALA A 159 16.57 -10.99 -4.48
C ALA A 159 16.55 -12.15 -3.47
N ILE A 160 15.39 -12.67 -3.14
CA ILE A 160 15.25 -13.70 -2.10
C ILE A 160 14.99 -15.07 -2.71
N PHE A 161 14.00 -15.20 -3.59
CA PHE A 161 13.53 -16.52 -4.03
C PHE A 161 14.23 -17.08 -5.29
N ARG A 162 14.65 -16.21 -6.23
CA ARG A 162 15.18 -16.65 -7.52
C ARG A 162 16.38 -17.58 -7.36
N GLY A 163 16.31 -18.74 -8.03
CA GLY A 163 17.37 -19.74 -8.05
C GLY A 163 17.58 -20.52 -6.75
N LEU A 164 16.68 -20.40 -5.75
CA LEU A 164 16.71 -21.26 -4.57
C LEU A 164 16.10 -22.64 -4.80
N GLY A 165 15.34 -22.82 -5.90
CA GLY A 165 14.67 -24.08 -6.20
C GLY A 165 13.63 -24.49 -5.14
N LEU A 166 13.03 -23.52 -4.46
CA LEU A 166 12.06 -23.79 -3.40
C LEU A 166 10.86 -24.56 -3.97
N PRO A 167 10.45 -25.68 -3.30
CA PRO A 167 9.34 -26.48 -3.77
C PRO A 167 8.02 -25.69 -3.69
N ALA A 168 7.12 -25.95 -4.64
CA ALA A 168 5.76 -25.41 -4.60
C ALA A 168 4.98 -26.02 -3.43
N ASP A 169 5.11 -27.33 -3.22
CA ASP A 169 4.50 -28.01 -2.08
C ASP A 169 5.24 -27.64 -0.78
N GLU A 170 4.49 -27.09 0.17
CA GLU A 170 5.03 -26.64 1.46
C GLU A 170 5.49 -27.83 2.33
N SER A 171 4.89 -28.98 2.17
CA SER A 171 5.28 -30.20 2.91
C SER A 171 6.69 -30.70 2.56
N LEU A 172 7.21 -30.30 1.40
CA LEU A 172 8.56 -30.62 0.95
C LEU A 172 9.62 -29.57 1.39
N MET A 173 9.22 -28.54 2.13
CA MET A 173 10.18 -27.58 2.68
C MET A 173 11.04 -28.21 3.76
N THR A 174 12.34 -27.98 3.65
CA THR A 174 13.33 -28.40 4.67
C THR A 174 13.87 -27.19 5.42
N PRO A 175 14.45 -27.36 6.62
CA PRO A 175 15.15 -26.29 7.32
C PRO A 175 16.25 -25.65 6.48
N GLU A 176 16.92 -26.38 5.60
CA GLU A 176 17.94 -25.86 4.68
C GLU A 176 17.37 -24.85 3.68
N HIS A 177 16.18 -25.10 3.15
CA HIS A 177 15.47 -24.14 2.30
C HIS A 177 15.19 -22.83 3.05
N GLY A 178 14.78 -22.91 4.33
CA GLY A 178 14.56 -21.75 5.18
C GLY A 178 15.86 -20.96 5.44
N LEU A 179 16.95 -21.66 5.76
CA LEU A 179 18.25 -21.03 5.97
C LEU A 179 18.79 -20.35 4.70
N ALA A 180 18.67 -21.01 3.54
CA ALA A 180 19.07 -20.47 2.26
C ALA A 180 18.27 -19.19 1.90
N ALA A 181 16.98 -19.13 2.25
CA ALA A 181 16.18 -17.92 2.11
C ALA A 181 16.62 -16.83 3.11
N ALA A 182 16.91 -17.21 4.37
CA ALA A 182 17.36 -16.27 5.40
C ALA A 182 18.67 -15.57 5.03
N GLU A 183 19.62 -16.30 4.44
CA GLU A 183 20.91 -15.74 4.00
C GLU A 183 20.76 -14.61 2.96
N ARG A 184 19.65 -14.59 2.22
CA ARG A 184 19.40 -13.57 1.18
C ARG A 184 18.63 -12.35 1.68
N VAL A 185 17.97 -12.44 2.84
CA VAL A 185 17.20 -11.32 3.44
C VAL A 185 18.05 -10.09 3.72
N PRO A 186 19.29 -10.18 4.23
CA PRO A 186 20.08 -9.01 4.59
C PRO A 186 20.32 -8.04 3.42
N LEU A 187 20.58 -8.55 2.22
CA LEU A 187 20.99 -7.73 1.09
C LEU A 187 19.97 -6.64 0.72
N PRO A 188 18.67 -6.94 0.45
CA PRO A 188 17.70 -5.90 0.12
C PRO A 188 17.47 -4.90 1.28
N PHE A 189 17.55 -5.34 2.53
CA PHE A 189 17.41 -4.43 3.67
C PHE A 189 18.63 -3.52 3.87
N ILE A 190 19.85 -4.02 3.66
CA ILE A 190 21.06 -3.18 3.70
C ILE A 190 21.06 -2.15 2.57
N VAL A 191 20.63 -2.55 1.36
CA VAL A 191 20.47 -1.62 0.25
C VAL A 191 19.43 -0.55 0.59
N MET A 192 18.28 -0.94 1.14
CA MET A 192 17.26 0.01 1.60
C MET A 192 17.81 0.95 2.68
N ALA A 193 18.54 0.44 3.66
CA ALA A 193 19.20 1.27 4.68
C ALA A 193 20.16 2.28 4.06
N GLY A 194 21.00 1.85 3.12
CA GLY A 194 21.92 2.74 2.38
C GLY A 194 21.16 3.85 1.64
N VAL A 195 20.09 3.51 0.93
CA VAL A 195 19.27 4.48 0.20
C VAL A 195 18.62 5.49 1.14
N VAL A 196 17.96 5.06 2.22
CA VAL A 196 17.26 5.98 3.13
C VAL A 196 18.23 6.87 3.89
N ILE A 197 19.41 6.36 4.28
CA ILE A 197 20.47 7.15 4.91
C ILE A 197 21.04 8.17 3.92
N ALA A 198 21.31 7.77 2.67
CA ALA A 198 21.78 8.70 1.64
C ALA A 198 20.77 9.83 1.40
N VAL A 199 19.48 9.51 1.31
CA VAL A 199 18.42 10.52 1.17
C VAL A 199 18.35 11.43 2.41
N ALA A 200 18.52 10.89 3.62
CA ALA A 200 18.58 11.69 4.84
C ALA A 200 19.75 12.69 4.84
N LEU A 201 20.93 12.25 4.39
CA LEU A 201 22.13 13.10 4.25
C LEU A 201 21.94 14.20 3.18
N VAL A 202 21.35 13.86 2.04
CA VAL A 202 20.99 14.84 1.00
C VAL A 202 20.00 15.86 1.55
N LEU A 203 18.95 15.42 2.27
CA LEU A 203 17.98 16.30 2.90
C LEU A 203 18.60 17.22 3.94
N PHE A 204 19.57 16.72 4.71
CA PHE A 204 20.30 17.53 5.68
C PHE A 204 20.93 18.76 5.00
N SER A 205 21.47 18.61 3.80
CA SER A 205 22.17 19.63 3.02
C SER A 205 21.23 20.57 2.23
N ILE A 206 20.01 20.13 1.91
CA ILE A 206 19.05 20.92 1.13
C ILE A 206 18.26 21.85 2.05
N LYS A 207 18.10 23.11 1.65
CA LYS A 207 17.15 24.06 2.27
C LYS A 207 15.76 23.80 1.69
N LEU A 208 14.88 23.16 2.47
CA LEU A 208 13.48 23.01 2.09
C LEU A 208 12.74 24.34 2.34
N PRO A 209 11.79 24.73 1.48
CA PRO A 209 10.93 25.87 1.71
C PRO A 209 10.21 25.75 3.06
N GLU A 210 10.29 26.79 3.89
CA GLU A 210 9.50 26.88 5.12
C GLU A 210 8.04 27.11 4.74
N LEU A 211 7.17 26.23 5.23
CA LEU A 211 5.73 26.43 5.07
C LEU A 211 5.28 27.43 6.13
N VAL A 212 4.72 28.55 5.67
CA VAL A 212 4.09 29.52 6.56
C VAL A 212 2.90 28.83 7.20
N ASN A 213 3.02 28.60 8.49
CA ASN A 213 1.94 28.02 9.30
C ASN A 213 0.85 29.08 9.47
N ASN A 214 -0.01 29.23 8.46
CA ASN A 214 -1.23 30.00 8.60
C ASN A 214 -2.17 29.24 9.53
N LYS A 215 -1.90 29.34 10.85
CA LYS A 215 -2.88 29.00 11.87
C LYS A 215 -4.08 29.93 11.68
N LYS A 216 -5.03 29.52 10.87
CA LYS A 216 -6.39 30.04 11.05
C LYS A 216 -6.86 29.43 12.38
N GLU A 217 -6.79 30.23 13.44
CA GLU A 217 -7.40 29.91 14.73
C GLU A 217 -8.91 29.86 14.56
N GLY A 218 -9.40 28.73 14.10
CA GLY A 218 -10.81 28.40 14.13
C GLY A 218 -11.12 27.72 15.47
N LYS A 219 -12.07 28.24 16.23
CA LYS A 219 -12.58 27.56 17.42
C LYS A 219 -13.21 26.24 16.99
N VAL A 220 -12.70 25.12 17.50
CA VAL A 220 -13.34 23.80 17.34
C VAL A 220 -14.73 23.87 17.96
N LYS A 221 -15.76 23.83 17.14
CA LYS A 221 -17.14 23.99 17.60
C LYS A 221 -17.73 22.71 18.20
N LYS A 222 -17.29 21.52 17.72
CA LYS A 222 -17.82 20.23 18.19
C LYS A 222 -16.70 19.17 18.20
N SER A 223 -16.85 18.16 19.04
CA SER A 223 -15.94 17.01 19.01
C SER A 223 -16.11 16.23 17.72
N VAL A 224 -14.98 15.91 17.06
CA VAL A 224 -14.97 15.15 15.80
C VAL A 224 -15.59 13.76 15.97
N TRP A 225 -15.52 13.18 17.17
CA TRP A 225 -16.19 11.93 17.54
C TRP A 225 -17.71 12.00 17.43
N SER A 226 -18.29 13.19 17.37
CA SER A 226 -19.72 13.37 17.22
C SER A 226 -20.22 13.34 15.77
N TYR A 227 -19.33 13.18 14.78
CA TYR A 227 -19.68 13.09 13.37
C TYR A 227 -19.76 11.61 12.92
N PRO A 228 -20.95 11.01 12.75
CA PRO A 228 -21.09 9.59 12.45
C PRO A 228 -20.36 9.19 11.15
N HIS A 229 -20.41 10.03 10.10
CA HIS A 229 -19.76 9.73 8.83
C HIS A 229 -18.23 9.67 8.93
N VAL A 230 -17.61 10.40 9.89
CA VAL A 230 -16.17 10.32 10.17
C VAL A 230 -15.84 8.98 10.82
N ILE A 231 -16.59 8.59 11.84
CA ILE A 231 -16.37 7.35 12.58
C ILE A 231 -16.60 6.14 11.68
N LEU A 232 -17.74 6.12 10.96
CA LEU A 232 -18.02 5.06 9.98
C LEU A 232 -16.97 5.01 8.86
N GLY A 233 -16.45 6.18 8.45
CA GLY A 233 -15.34 6.29 7.49
C GLY A 233 -14.02 5.75 8.05
N ALA A 234 -13.73 5.99 9.33
CA ALA A 234 -12.56 5.42 10.00
C ALA A 234 -12.64 3.88 10.02
N PHE A 235 -13.80 3.30 10.37
CA PHE A 235 -14.00 1.86 10.26
C PHE A 235 -13.94 1.36 8.80
N ALA A 236 -14.33 2.16 7.81
CA ALA A 236 -14.17 1.79 6.40
C ALA A 236 -12.69 1.78 5.99
N ILE A 237 -11.84 2.68 6.53
CA ILE A 237 -10.40 2.62 6.37
C ILE A 237 -9.81 1.39 7.05
N PHE A 238 -10.24 1.06 8.27
CA PHE A 238 -9.84 -0.17 8.95
C PHE A 238 -10.12 -1.40 8.10
N ALA A 239 -11.36 -1.53 7.61
CA ALA A 239 -11.77 -2.65 6.75
C ALA A 239 -10.97 -2.68 5.43
N TYR A 240 -10.78 -1.51 4.79
CA TYR A 240 -10.04 -1.40 3.54
C TYR A 240 -8.58 -1.82 3.69
N VAL A 241 -7.85 -1.18 4.62
CA VAL A 241 -6.42 -1.47 4.82
C VAL A 241 -6.22 -2.90 5.30
N GLY A 242 -7.10 -3.38 6.17
CA GLY A 242 -7.08 -4.76 6.62
C GLY A 242 -7.23 -5.76 5.46
N ALA A 243 -8.21 -5.56 4.59
CA ALA A 243 -8.44 -6.41 3.43
C ALA A 243 -7.30 -6.32 2.39
N GLU A 244 -6.84 -5.09 2.09
CA GLU A 244 -5.75 -4.86 1.11
C GLU A 244 -4.46 -5.54 1.57
N VAL A 245 -4.06 -5.30 2.80
CA VAL A 245 -2.82 -5.85 3.39
C VAL A 245 -2.93 -7.35 3.60
N GLY A 246 -4.08 -7.84 4.06
CA GLY A 246 -4.33 -9.26 4.26
C GLY A 246 -4.26 -10.05 2.95
N ASN A 247 -4.91 -9.55 1.90
CA ASN A 247 -4.81 -10.17 0.56
C ASN A 247 -3.36 -10.17 0.08
N ALA A 248 -2.65 -9.04 0.19
CA ALA A 248 -1.27 -8.92 -0.28
C ALA A 248 -0.30 -9.80 0.50
N GLY A 249 -0.46 -9.90 1.81
CA GLY A 249 0.37 -10.72 2.68
C GLY A 249 0.15 -12.23 2.47
N LEU A 250 -1.09 -12.62 2.12
CA LEU A 250 -1.45 -14.03 1.95
C LEU A 250 -1.24 -14.55 0.53
N ILE A 251 -1.23 -13.68 -0.50
CA ILE A 251 -1.30 -14.06 -1.92
C ILE A 251 -0.20 -15.05 -2.33
N VAL A 252 1.04 -14.88 -1.87
CA VAL A 252 2.17 -15.74 -2.26
C VAL A 252 1.95 -17.16 -1.73
N ASN A 253 1.60 -17.30 -0.45
CA ASN A 253 1.36 -18.58 0.19
C ASN A 253 0.08 -19.25 -0.34
N TYR A 254 -0.96 -18.46 -0.62
CA TYR A 254 -2.18 -18.91 -1.25
C TYR A 254 -1.90 -19.52 -2.65
N LEU A 255 -1.17 -18.79 -3.50
CA LEU A 255 -0.84 -19.27 -4.86
C LEU A 255 0.06 -20.51 -4.83
N ARG A 256 0.93 -20.59 -3.82
CA ARG A 256 1.75 -21.78 -3.60
C ARG A 256 0.90 -22.98 -3.21
N ASN A 257 0.08 -22.85 -2.17
CA ASN A 257 -0.66 -23.97 -1.58
C ASN A 257 -1.88 -24.41 -2.41
N SER A 258 -2.62 -23.44 -2.96
CA SER A 258 -3.85 -23.72 -3.74
C SER A 258 -3.61 -23.80 -5.24
N GLY A 259 -2.55 -23.17 -5.75
CA GLY A 259 -2.22 -23.10 -7.17
C GLY A 259 -1.03 -23.94 -7.59
N GLY A 260 -0.28 -24.55 -6.67
CA GLY A 260 0.94 -25.30 -6.97
C GLY A 260 2.05 -24.45 -7.62
N ILE A 261 2.03 -23.12 -7.39
CA ILE A 261 2.98 -22.17 -7.99
C ILE A 261 4.16 -22.00 -7.06
N ASN A 262 5.39 -22.09 -7.58
CA ASN A 262 6.57 -21.89 -6.76
C ASN A 262 6.63 -20.44 -6.18
N PRO A 263 7.28 -20.21 -5.01
CA PRO A 263 7.28 -18.91 -4.34
C PRO A 263 7.86 -17.75 -5.17
N GLU A 264 8.86 -18.02 -6.02
CA GLU A 264 9.43 -17.04 -6.95
C GLU A 264 8.36 -16.48 -7.87
N LYS A 265 7.66 -17.37 -8.57
CA LYS A 265 6.59 -17.01 -9.53
C LYS A 265 5.36 -16.43 -8.82
N ALA A 266 5.01 -16.92 -7.64
CA ALA A 266 3.91 -16.40 -6.85
C ALA A 266 4.18 -14.93 -6.40
N SER A 267 5.43 -14.60 -6.05
CA SER A 267 5.82 -13.22 -5.72
C SER A 267 5.74 -12.27 -6.91
N THR A 268 5.99 -12.74 -8.14
CA THR A 268 5.77 -11.90 -9.34
C THR A 268 4.29 -11.59 -9.55
N PHE A 269 3.40 -12.53 -9.26
CA PHE A 269 1.95 -12.28 -9.30
C PHE A 269 1.49 -11.32 -8.18
N ALA A 270 2.11 -11.36 -7.00
CA ALA A 270 1.89 -10.34 -5.98
C ALA A 270 2.29 -8.94 -6.46
N ALA A 271 3.34 -8.82 -7.29
CA ALA A 271 3.69 -7.55 -7.93
C ALA A 271 2.58 -7.06 -8.89
N ILE A 272 1.92 -7.96 -9.62
CA ILE A 272 0.77 -7.58 -10.48
C ILE A 272 -0.43 -7.13 -9.63
N TYR A 273 -0.69 -7.76 -8.48
CA TYR A 273 -1.73 -7.29 -7.55
C TYR A 273 -1.52 -5.82 -7.16
N TRP A 274 -0.33 -5.45 -6.74
CA TRP A 274 0.02 -4.07 -6.42
C TRP A 274 0.09 -3.17 -7.67
N GLY A 275 0.52 -3.73 -8.80
CA GLY A 275 0.45 -3.08 -10.11
C GLY A 275 -0.99 -2.71 -10.48
N GLY A 276 -1.96 -3.55 -10.10
CA GLY A 276 -3.38 -3.25 -10.24
C GLY A 276 -3.80 -2.00 -9.48
N ALA A 277 -3.34 -1.84 -8.23
CA ALA A 277 -3.57 -0.62 -7.47
C ALA A 277 -2.96 0.62 -8.16
N MET A 278 -1.77 0.49 -8.75
CA MET A 278 -1.11 1.56 -9.53
C MET A 278 -1.95 1.93 -10.76
N ILE A 279 -2.30 0.98 -11.59
CA ILE A 279 -3.07 1.19 -12.84
C ILE A 279 -4.43 1.81 -12.53
N GLY A 280 -5.15 1.29 -11.54
CA GLY A 280 -6.44 1.84 -11.15
C GLY A 280 -6.37 3.27 -10.59
N ARG A 281 -5.27 3.65 -9.88
CA ARG A 281 -5.01 5.04 -9.45
C ARG A 281 -4.78 5.98 -10.63
N PHE A 282 -4.07 5.54 -11.67
CA PHE A 282 -3.95 6.33 -12.90
C PHE A 282 -5.30 6.53 -13.60
N PHE A 283 -6.12 5.48 -13.69
CA PHE A 283 -7.49 5.64 -14.22
C PHE A 283 -8.33 6.57 -13.36
N GLY A 284 -8.25 6.47 -12.05
CA GLY A 284 -8.91 7.39 -11.11
C GLY A 284 -8.48 8.84 -11.32
N ALA A 285 -7.16 9.08 -11.44
CA ALA A 285 -6.62 10.40 -11.71
C ALA A 285 -7.17 11.00 -13.04
N ILE A 286 -7.25 10.18 -14.09
CA ILE A 286 -7.81 10.60 -15.38
C ILE A 286 -9.31 10.85 -15.26
N MET A 287 -10.04 9.98 -14.55
CA MET A 287 -11.49 10.04 -14.44
C MET A 287 -11.98 11.26 -13.65
N PHE A 288 -11.26 11.62 -12.57
CA PHE A 288 -11.58 12.75 -11.71
C PHE A 288 -10.86 14.05 -12.12
N SER A 289 -10.12 14.05 -13.25
CA SER A 289 -9.45 15.24 -13.78
C SER A 289 -10.39 16.15 -14.55
N ASP A 290 -10.08 17.46 -14.56
CA ASP A 290 -10.77 18.48 -15.36
C ASP A 290 -10.40 18.48 -16.85
N VAL A 291 -9.81 17.40 -17.36
CA VAL A 291 -9.42 17.29 -18.77
C VAL A 291 -10.66 17.20 -19.64
N ARG A 292 -11.04 18.35 -20.26
CA ARG A 292 -12.20 18.47 -21.14
C ARG A 292 -11.96 17.90 -22.55
N ASN A 293 -10.70 17.89 -23.00
CA ASN A 293 -10.36 17.36 -24.33
C ASN A 293 -10.44 15.82 -24.33
N LYS A 294 -11.45 15.29 -25.05
CA LYS A 294 -11.70 13.85 -25.16
C LYS A 294 -10.52 13.07 -25.75
N VAL A 295 -9.87 13.62 -26.79
CA VAL A 295 -8.73 12.97 -27.46
C VAL A 295 -7.57 12.81 -26.46
N LYS A 296 -7.24 13.88 -25.71
CA LYS A 296 -6.21 13.83 -24.67
C LYS A 296 -6.58 12.82 -23.58
N LYS A 297 -7.84 12.81 -23.14
CA LYS A 297 -8.32 11.88 -22.10
C LYS A 297 -8.19 10.42 -22.54
N TYR A 298 -8.65 10.07 -23.74
CA TYR A 298 -8.51 8.70 -24.27
C TYR A 298 -7.05 8.33 -24.57
N GLY A 299 -6.22 9.27 -25.04
CA GLY A 299 -4.78 9.07 -25.17
C GLY A 299 -4.11 8.69 -23.85
N MET A 300 -4.49 9.36 -22.74
CA MET A 300 -4.00 9.00 -21.41
C MET A 300 -4.47 7.60 -20.97
N VAL A 301 -5.71 7.22 -21.26
CA VAL A 301 -6.21 5.86 -20.95
C VAL A 301 -5.43 4.80 -21.73
N ILE A 302 -5.17 5.03 -23.03
CA ILE A 302 -4.36 4.12 -23.86
C ILE A 302 -2.95 4.00 -23.28
N ALA A 303 -2.33 5.11 -22.86
CA ALA A 303 -1.01 5.07 -22.23
C ALA A 303 -0.99 4.21 -20.93
N VAL A 304 -2.05 4.30 -20.12
CA VAL A 304 -2.18 3.46 -18.90
C VAL A 304 -2.39 1.99 -19.26
N LEU A 305 -3.14 1.66 -20.30
CA LEU A 305 -3.30 0.30 -20.79
C LEU A 305 -1.98 -0.28 -21.33
N LEU A 306 -1.20 0.51 -22.07
CA LEU A 306 0.14 0.12 -22.50
C LEU A 306 1.08 -0.10 -21.30
N LEU A 307 1.00 0.77 -20.28
CA LEU A 307 1.75 0.59 -19.04
C LEU A 307 1.36 -0.73 -18.34
N ALA A 308 0.09 -1.13 -18.36
CA ALA A 308 -0.34 -2.41 -17.81
C ALA A 308 0.29 -3.60 -18.57
N ILE A 309 0.35 -3.55 -19.92
CA ILE A 309 1.02 -4.59 -20.71
C ILE A 309 2.51 -4.68 -20.32
N VAL A 310 3.20 -3.55 -20.38
CA VAL A 310 4.66 -3.49 -20.15
C VAL A 310 4.99 -3.93 -18.73
N SER A 311 4.29 -3.41 -17.73
CA SER A 311 4.54 -3.76 -16.33
C SER A 311 4.22 -5.22 -16.03
N GLY A 312 3.10 -5.75 -16.52
CA GLY A 312 2.72 -7.15 -16.33
C GLY A 312 3.68 -8.11 -17.02
N ALA A 313 4.11 -7.79 -18.26
CA ALA A 313 5.09 -8.60 -18.99
C ALA A 313 6.47 -8.57 -18.31
N PHE A 314 6.90 -7.42 -17.83
CA PHE A 314 8.21 -7.24 -17.18
C PHE A 314 8.29 -7.97 -15.84
N VAL A 315 7.32 -7.79 -14.94
CA VAL A 315 7.40 -8.41 -13.60
C VAL A 315 7.27 -9.92 -13.62
N THR A 316 6.68 -10.49 -14.69
CA THR A 316 6.57 -11.94 -14.89
C THR A 316 7.64 -12.53 -15.80
N ALA A 317 8.65 -11.73 -16.18
CA ALA A 317 9.77 -12.16 -16.99
C ALA A 317 10.61 -13.23 -16.28
N THR A 318 11.10 -14.21 -17.04
CA THR A 318 12.02 -15.24 -16.54
C THR A 318 13.49 -14.81 -16.59
N GLY A 319 13.80 -13.69 -17.21
CA GLY A 319 15.14 -13.13 -17.35
C GLY A 319 15.09 -11.60 -17.52
N TYR A 320 16.25 -10.98 -17.80
CA TYR A 320 16.36 -9.53 -17.96
C TYR A 320 16.14 -9.07 -19.40
N ASP A 321 16.33 -9.96 -20.40
CA ASP A 321 16.13 -9.64 -21.79
C ASP A 321 14.64 -9.56 -22.15
N ILE A 322 14.29 -8.66 -23.07
CA ILE A 322 12.90 -8.47 -23.53
C ILE A 322 12.29 -9.77 -24.12
N SER A 323 13.12 -10.65 -24.65
CA SER A 323 12.72 -11.97 -25.17
C SER A 323 12.17 -12.90 -24.09
N THR A 324 12.50 -12.64 -22.82
CA THR A 324 12.05 -13.43 -21.66
C THR A 324 10.77 -12.89 -21.03
N TRP A 325 10.25 -11.74 -21.51
CA TRP A 325 9.06 -11.11 -20.98
C TRP A 325 7.80 -11.91 -21.31
N ASN A 326 6.93 -12.05 -20.34
CA ASN A 326 5.66 -12.76 -20.50
C ASN A 326 4.56 -11.81 -21.02
N PHE A 327 4.52 -11.58 -22.33
CA PHE A 327 3.50 -10.71 -22.93
C PHE A 327 2.08 -11.26 -22.79
N THR A 328 1.89 -12.57 -22.64
CA THR A 328 0.56 -13.15 -22.38
C THR A 328 0.03 -12.68 -21.04
N ALA A 329 0.85 -12.73 -19.99
CA ALA A 329 0.48 -12.19 -18.68
C ALA A 329 0.23 -10.67 -18.74
N GLY A 330 1.05 -9.92 -19.50
CA GLY A 330 0.87 -8.49 -19.73
C GLY A 330 -0.46 -8.16 -20.42
N LEU A 331 -0.82 -8.91 -21.46
CA LEU A 331 -2.10 -8.75 -22.17
C LEU A 331 -3.29 -9.12 -21.29
N THR A 332 -3.21 -10.20 -20.52
CA THR A 332 -4.26 -10.58 -19.55
C THR A 332 -4.46 -9.47 -18.52
N PHE A 333 -3.37 -8.94 -17.98
CA PHE A 333 -3.45 -7.83 -17.03
C PHE A 333 -4.05 -6.56 -17.65
N MET A 334 -3.72 -6.24 -18.90
CA MET A 334 -4.31 -5.11 -19.65
C MET A 334 -5.81 -5.32 -19.87
N ILE A 335 -6.27 -6.53 -20.21
CA ILE A 335 -7.70 -6.83 -20.37
C ILE A 335 -8.45 -6.60 -19.05
N ILE A 336 -7.90 -7.07 -17.92
CA ILE A 336 -8.49 -6.87 -16.60
C ILE A 336 -8.50 -5.37 -16.24
N ALA A 337 -7.43 -4.63 -16.57
CA ALA A 337 -7.37 -3.19 -16.40
C ALA A 337 -8.41 -2.44 -17.24
N LEU A 338 -8.66 -2.87 -18.47
CA LEU A 338 -9.70 -2.32 -19.33
C LEU A 338 -11.10 -2.56 -18.73
N VAL A 339 -11.36 -3.78 -18.24
CA VAL A 339 -12.62 -4.10 -17.53
C VAL A 339 -12.80 -3.22 -16.29
N ASN A 340 -11.74 -3.03 -15.50
CA ASN A 340 -11.77 -2.13 -14.35
C ASN A 340 -12.12 -0.69 -14.78
N PHE A 341 -11.51 -0.17 -15.86
CA PHE A 341 -11.80 1.15 -16.40
C PHE A 341 -13.27 1.28 -16.86
N ILE A 342 -13.81 0.26 -17.52
CA ILE A 342 -15.22 0.23 -17.96
C ILE A 342 -16.14 0.27 -16.73
N ILE A 343 -15.89 -0.56 -15.73
CA ILE A 343 -16.67 -0.60 -14.48
C ILE A 343 -16.60 0.76 -13.75
N MET A 344 -15.44 1.43 -13.78
CA MET A 344 -15.29 2.77 -13.20
C MET A 344 -16.26 3.80 -13.80
N GLN A 345 -16.66 3.66 -15.08
CA GLN A 345 -17.61 4.56 -15.72
C GLN A 345 -19.01 4.52 -15.05
N ILE A 346 -19.38 3.39 -14.43
CA ILE A 346 -20.65 3.24 -13.69
C ILE A 346 -20.73 4.27 -12.54
N GLY A 347 -19.58 4.63 -11.97
CA GLY A 347 -19.48 5.65 -10.93
C GLY A 347 -19.85 7.06 -11.36
N ARG A 348 -19.82 7.35 -12.69
CA ARG A 348 -20.13 8.67 -13.27
C ARG A 348 -19.39 9.83 -12.59
N GLY A 349 -18.13 9.65 -12.23
CA GLY A 349 -17.32 10.67 -11.56
C GLY A 349 -17.73 10.99 -10.11
N LYS A 350 -18.66 10.25 -9.50
CA LYS A 350 -19.09 10.46 -8.11
C LYS A 350 -18.33 9.50 -7.17
N ALA A 351 -17.54 10.04 -6.26
CA ALA A 351 -16.67 9.28 -5.34
C ALA A 351 -17.43 8.17 -4.57
N ALA A 352 -18.57 8.48 -3.97
CA ALA A 352 -19.37 7.52 -3.23
C ALA A 352 -19.91 6.38 -4.12
N ARG A 353 -20.39 6.69 -5.33
CA ARG A 353 -20.91 5.66 -6.24
C ARG A 353 -19.78 4.77 -6.77
N THR A 354 -18.64 5.36 -7.16
CA THR A 354 -17.48 4.59 -7.62
C THR A 354 -16.95 3.69 -6.53
N LEU A 355 -16.86 4.20 -5.29
CA LEU A 355 -16.46 3.42 -4.12
C LEU A 355 -17.39 2.22 -3.91
N GLY A 356 -18.72 2.43 -3.97
CA GLY A 356 -19.71 1.36 -3.79
C GLY A 356 -19.59 0.27 -4.85
N VAL A 357 -19.46 0.66 -6.14
CA VAL A 357 -19.28 -0.30 -7.23
C VAL A 357 -17.99 -1.10 -7.04
N PHE A 358 -16.87 -0.44 -6.73
CA PHE A 358 -15.59 -1.09 -6.56
C PHE A 358 -15.59 -2.04 -5.35
N ALA A 359 -16.19 -1.62 -4.23
CA ALA A 359 -16.33 -2.48 -3.05
C ALA A 359 -17.16 -3.74 -3.33
N LEU A 360 -18.27 -3.58 -4.07
CA LEU A 360 -19.10 -4.72 -4.45
C LEU A 360 -18.38 -5.70 -5.37
N VAL A 361 -17.63 -5.21 -6.35
CA VAL A 361 -16.84 -6.05 -7.27
C VAL A 361 -15.69 -6.73 -6.51
N ALA A 362 -14.98 -6.02 -5.62
CA ALA A 362 -13.93 -6.61 -4.81
C ALA A 362 -14.47 -7.71 -3.88
N ALA A 363 -15.66 -7.51 -3.27
CA ALA A 363 -16.34 -8.53 -2.49
C ALA A 363 -16.67 -9.77 -3.34
N ALA A 364 -17.24 -9.56 -4.54
CA ALA A 364 -17.55 -10.65 -5.47
C ALA A 364 -16.28 -11.41 -5.89
N LEU A 365 -15.21 -10.70 -6.25
CA LEU A 365 -13.92 -11.33 -6.60
C LEU A 365 -13.34 -12.13 -5.44
N SER A 366 -13.42 -11.63 -4.20
CA SER A 366 -12.98 -12.35 -3.00
C SER A 366 -13.77 -13.65 -2.80
N LEU A 367 -15.09 -13.62 -3.00
CA LEU A 367 -15.92 -14.83 -2.95
C LEU A 367 -15.61 -15.79 -4.10
N VAL A 368 -15.41 -15.31 -5.32
CA VAL A 368 -14.98 -16.16 -6.44
C VAL A 368 -13.64 -16.83 -6.12
N THR A 369 -12.67 -16.07 -5.57
CA THR A 369 -11.39 -16.63 -5.12
C THR A 369 -11.58 -17.72 -4.06
N THR A 370 -12.55 -17.58 -3.16
CA THR A 370 -12.87 -18.59 -2.13
C THR A 370 -13.39 -19.89 -2.73
N PHE A 371 -14.23 -19.82 -3.76
CA PHE A 371 -14.95 -20.99 -4.30
C PHE A 371 -14.37 -21.55 -5.60
N THR A 372 -13.25 -21.03 -6.08
CA THR A 372 -12.59 -21.49 -7.31
C THR A 372 -11.13 -21.88 -7.05
N THR A 373 -10.53 -22.55 -8.02
CA THR A 373 -9.13 -22.99 -8.00
C THR A 373 -8.44 -22.69 -9.35
N GLY A 374 -7.13 -22.90 -9.43
CA GLY A 374 -6.36 -22.74 -10.66
C GLY A 374 -6.31 -21.29 -11.17
N GLU A 375 -6.32 -21.12 -12.48
CA GLU A 375 -6.17 -19.81 -13.12
C GLU A 375 -7.29 -18.81 -12.80
N VAL A 376 -8.52 -19.29 -12.62
CA VAL A 376 -9.65 -18.41 -12.24
C VAL A 376 -9.39 -17.77 -10.90
N ALA A 377 -9.00 -18.57 -9.90
CA ALA A 377 -8.67 -18.08 -8.58
C ALA A 377 -7.44 -17.14 -8.57
N LEU A 378 -6.42 -17.47 -9.37
CA LEU A 378 -5.24 -16.64 -9.58
C LEU A 378 -5.63 -15.24 -10.09
N TRP A 379 -6.36 -15.17 -11.19
CA TRP A 379 -6.68 -13.88 -11.80
C TRP A 379 -7.73 -13.10 -11.02
N THR A 380 -8.61 -13.76 -10.27
CA THR A 380 -9.58 -13.06 -9.41
C THR A 380 -8.90 -12.42 -8.21
N VAL A 381 -7.99 -13.12 -7.51
CA VAL A 381 -7.26 -12.53 -6.38
C VAL A 381 -6.38 -11.35 -6.82
N ILE A 382 -5.71 -11.48 -7.97
CA ILE A 382 -4.90 -10.40 -8.54
C ILE A 382 -5.78 -9.19 -8.90
N SER A 383 -6.96 -9.44 -9.49
CA SER A 383 -7.89 -8.38 -9.90
C SER A 383 -8.40 -7.54 -8.73
N ILE A 384 -8.47 -8.09 -7.52
CA ILE A 384 -8.85 -7.31 -6.31
C ILE A 384 -7.96 -6.07 -6.17
N GLY A 385 -6.66 -6.16 -6.50
CA GLY A 385 -5.73 -5.03 -6.45
C GLY A 385 -6.18 -3.81 -7.26
N LEU A 386 -6.75 -4.03 -8.46
CA LEU A 386 -7.28 -2.93 -9.29
C LEU A 386 -8.47 -2.24 -8.63
N PHE A 387 -9.36 -3.01 -7.99
CA PHE A 387 -10.54 -2.45 -7.33
C PHE A 387 -10.22 -1.81 -5.98
N ASN A 388 -9.10 -2.17 -5.36
CA ASN A 388 -8.57 -1.49 -4.16
C ASN A 388 -8.07 -0.07 -4.47
N SER A 389 -7.66 0.21 -5.69
CA SER A 389 -6.89 1.39 -6.10
C SER A 389 -7.42 2.73 -5.61
N ILE A 390 -8.74 2.97 -5.73
CA ILE A 390 -9.38 4.24 -5.40
C ILE A 390 -10.12 4.23 -4.06
N MET A 391 -10.11 3.11 -3.32
CA MET A 391 -10.91 3.01 -2.09
C MET A 391 -10.42 3.97 -1.02
N PHE A 392 -9.12 3.98 -0.72
CA PHE A 392 -8.57 4.87 0.32
C PHE A 392 -8.91 6.34 0.07
N PRO A 393 -8.57 6.95 -1.08
CA PRO A 393 -8.85 8.36 -1.32
C PRO A 393 -10.34 8.68 -1.30
N ASN A 394 -11.20 7.78 -1.80
CA ASN A 394 -12.64 8.01 -1.79
C ASN A 394 -13.25 7.89 -0.40
N ILE A 395 -12.84 6.89 0.41
CA ILE A 395 -13.30 6.78 1.80
C ILE A 395 -12.87 8.02 2.58
N PHE A 396 -11.59 8.41 2.46
CA PHE A 396 -11.04 9.56 3.17
C PHE A 396 -11.79 10.84 2.80
N SER A 397 -11.94 11.14 1.51
CA SER A 397 -12.62 12.35 1.05
C SER A 397 -14.09 12.43 1.48
N LEU A 398 -14.78 11.29 1.55
CA LEU A 398 -16.16 11.23 2.03
C LEU A 398 -16.24 11.38 3.55
N ALA A 399 -15.26 10.88 4.27
CA ALA A 399 -15.20 10.94 5.74
C ALA A 399 -14.89 12.35 6.26
N VAL A 400 -14.02 13.11 5.56
CA VAL A 400 -13.69 14.49 5.94
C VAL A 400 -14.59 15.54 5.28
N LYS A 401 -15.57 15.12 4.50
CA LYS A 401 -16.49 16.02 3.82
C LYS A 401 -17.26 16.86 4.83
N ASP A 402 -17.45 18.14 4.51
CA ASP A 402 -18.16 19.13 5.31
C ASP A 402 -17.46 19.49 6.66
N LEU A 403 -16.17 19.15 6.80
CA LEU A 403 -15.33 19.57 7.93
C LEU A 403 -14.32 20.61 7.51
N ASP A 404 -14.06 21.58 8.38
CA ASP A 404 -13.15 22.69 8.14
C ASP A 404 -11.97 22.70 9.13
N GLY A 405 -10.84 23.25 8.69
CA GLY A 405 -9.71 23.65 9.50
C GLY A 405 -9.27 22.59 10.51
N GLU A 406 -9.45 22.88 11.80
CA GLU A 406 -9.00 22.04 12.91
C GLU A 406 -9.82 20.74 13.06
N GLU A 407 -11.11 20.78 12.70
CA GLU A 407 -11.97 19.57 12.71
C GLU A 407 -11.50 18.58 11.64
N MET A 408 -11.15 19.07 10.42
CA MET A 408 -10.60 18.24 9.36
C MET A 408 -9.24 17.62 9.76
N ALA A 409 -8.36 18.39 10.40
CA ALA A 409 -7.08 17.89 10.87
C ALA A 409 -7.24 16.78 11.92
N THR A 410 -8.16 16.98 12.87
CA THR A 410 -8.46 15.99 13.92
C THR A 410 -9.09 14.72 13.32
N ALA A 411 -10.07 14.90 12.41
CA ALA A 411 -10.70 13.78 11.69
C ALA A 411 -9.66 12.97 10.90
N SER A 412 -8.75 13.64 10.20
CA SER A 412 -7.66 13.00 9.48
C SER A 412 -6.76 12.16 10.40
N GLY A 413 -6.44 12.67 11.59
CA GLY A 413 -5.69 11.93 12.60
C GLY A 413 -6.42 10.67 13.08
N ILE A 414 -7.72 10.77 13.35
CA ILE A 414 -8.57 9.63 13.73
C ILE A 414 -8.60 8.60 12.61
N ILE A 415 -8.89 9.01 11.38
CA ILE A 415 -8.98 8.12 10.22
C ILE A 415 -7.65 7.40 9.99
N ASN A 416 -6.52 8.11 10.09
CA ASN A 416 -5.20 7.51 9.94
C ASN A 416 -4.87 6.51 11.06
N SER A 417 -5.38 6.70 12.29
CA SER A 417 -5.20 5.71 13.36
C SER A 417 -5.90 4.38 13.04
N PHE A 418 -6.97 4.39 12.26
CA PHE A 418 -7.70 3.19 11.83
C PHE A 418 -7.02 2.41 10.69
N VAL A 419 -5.90 2.89 10.14
CA VAL A 419 -4.98 2.11 9.31
C VAL A 419 -4.47 0.86 10.04
N VAL A 420 -4.60 0.81 11.36
CA VAL A 420 -4.36 -0.37 12.21
C VAL A 420 -5.15 -1.63 11.77
N GLY A 421 -6.14 -1.52 10.89
CA GLY A 421 -6.78 -2.67 10.24
C GLY A 421 -5.78 -3.63 9.60
N GLY A 422 -4.66 -3.09 9.07
CA GLY A 422 -3.53 -3.87 8.57
C GLY A 422 -2.76 -4.67 9.63
N ALA A 423 -2.95 -4.36 10.92
CA ALA A 423 -2.40 -5.16 12.03
C ALA A 423 -3.35 -6.28 12.49
N VAL A 424 -4.64 -6.13 12.27
CA VAL A 424 -5.68 -7.02 12.84
C VAL A 424 -6.17 -8.06 11.82
N ILE A 425 -6.53 -7.62 10.62
CA ILE A 425 -7.16 -8.49 9.62
C ILE A 425 -6.18 -9.55 9.07
N PRO A 426 -4.91 -9.26 8.74
CA PRO A 426 -4.00 -10.26 8.19
C PRO A 426 -3.78 -11.48 9.11
N PRO A 427 -3.50 -11.33 10.43
CA PRO A 427 -3.39 -12.49 11.30
C PRO A 427 -4.69 -13.32 11.40
N LEU A 428 -5.85 -12.65 11.38
CA LEU A 428 -7.15 -13.35 11.36
C LEU A 428 -7.33 -14.14 10.06
N MET A 429 -6.93 -13.58 8.90
CA MET A 429 -6.91 -14.32 7.64
C MET A 429 -5.95 -15.51 7.71
N GLY A 430 -4.78 -15.32 8.30
CA GLY A 430 -3.82 -16.40 8.54
C GLY A 430 -4.40 -17.52 9.40
N ALA A 431 -5.07 -17.19 10.50
CA ALA A 431 -5.73 -18.17 11.36
C ALA A 431 -6.84 -18.95 10.63
N ILE A 432 -7.60 -18.29 9.76
CA ILE A 432 -8.58 -18.96 8.89
C ILE A 432 -7.86 -19.89 7.89
N ALA A 433 -6.76 -19.43 7.30
CA ALA A 433 -5.97 -20.23 6.36
C ALA A 433 -5.40 -21.48 7.03
N ASP A 434 -4.90 -21.38 8.26
CA ASP A 434 -4.35 -22.49 9.03
C ASP A 434 -5.44 -23.51 9.46
N SER A 435 -6.67 -23.04 9.74
CA SER A 435 -7.74 -23.89 10.27
C SER A 435 -8.67 -24.45 9.20
N LEU A 436 -9.02 -23.67 8.18
CA LEU A 436 -10.01 -24.01 7.15
C LEU A 436 -9.42 -24.08 5.73
N GLY A 437 -8.14 -23.71 5.58
CA GLY A 437 -7.45 -23.63 4.30
C GLY A 437 -7.43 -22.22 3.69
N TYR A 438 -6.45 -22.00 2.81
CA TYR A 438 -6.16 -20.68 2.24
C TYR A 438 -7.31 -20.03 1.49
N THR A 439 -8.14 -20.83 0.78
CA THR A 439 -9.28 -20.32 0.02
C THR A 439 -10.31 -19.63 0.92
N TRP A 440 -10.58 -20.18 2.09
CA TRP A 440 -11.54 -19.64 3.05
C TRP A 440 -11.10 -18.32 3.69
N ALA A 441 -9.80 -18.04 3.71
CA ALA A 441 -9.27 -16.79 4.25
C ALA A 441 -9.83 -15.56 3.52
N PHE A 442 -10.22 -15.69 2.23
CA PHE A 442 -10.75 -14.60 1.41
C PHE A 442 -12.21 -14.21 1.73
N VAL A 443 -12.91 -14.99 2.57
CA VAL A 443 -14.22 -14.61 3.10
C VAL A 443 -14.10 -13.35 3.97
N LEU A 444 -13.04 -13.20 4.75
CA LEU A 444 -12.88 -12.04 5.63
C LEU A 444 -12.71 -10.73 4.85
N PRO A 445 -11.87 -10.61 3.81
CA PRO A 445 -11.86 -9.48 2.90
C PRO A 445 -13.22 -9.19 2.25
N ALA A 446 -13.98 -10.23 1.84
CA ALA A 446 -15.31 -10.04 1.28
C ALA A 446 -16.24 -9.32 2.27
N ILE A 447 -16.23 -9.69 3.55
CA ILE A 447 -16.98 -9.02 4.63
C ILE A 447 -16.51 -7.55 4.77
N CYS A 448 -15.20 -7.30 4.74
CA CYS A 448 -14.64 -5.95 4.79
C CYS A 448 -15.15 -5.08 3.61
N TYR A 449 -15.15 -5.63 2.39
CA TYR A 449 -15.65 -4.91 1.22
C TYR A 449 -17.16 -4.67 1.26
N ILE A 450 -17.94 -5.58 1.83
CA ILE A 450 -19.38 -5.36 2.08
C ILE A 450 -19.59 -4.19 3.05
N TYR A 451 -18.79 -4.08 4.11
CA TYR A 451 -18.84 -2.92 5.00
C TYR A 451 -18.50 -1.61 4.27
N ILE A 452 -17.48 -1.61 3.39
CA ILE A 452 -17.12 -0.45 2.57
C ILE A 452 -18.27 -0.08 1.63
N PHE A 453 -18.96 -1.08 1.05
CA PHE A 453 -20.16 -0.85 0.25
C PHE A 453 -21.28 -0.18 1.07
N PHE A 454 -21.55 -0.66 2.27
CA PHE A 454 -22.49 -0.01 3.19
C PHE A 454 -22.09 1.45 3.46
N TYR A 455 -20.82 1.70 3.76
CA TYR A 455 -20.32 3.07 3.95
C TYR A 455 -20.53 3.94 2.71
N ALA A 456 -20.22 3.43 1.53
CA ALA A 456 -20.39 4.14 0.27
C ALA A 456 -21.86 4.51 -0.04
N VAL A 457 -22.83 3.67 0.32
CA VAL A 457 -24.26 3.85 0.00
C VAL A 457 -24.98 4.65 1.08
N LYS A 458 -24.75 4.33 2.36
CA LYS A 458 -25.46 4.89 3.51
C LYS A 458 -24.54 5.63 4.50
N GLY A 459 -23.44 5.02 4.94
CA GLY A 459 -22.62 5.50 6.04
C GLY A 459 -22.07 6.91 5.84
N ASN A 460 -21.66 7.26 4.63
CA ASN A 460 -21.16 8.59 4.29
C ASN A 460 -22.24 9.69 4.30
N LYS A 461 -23.51 9.33 4.32
CA LYS A 461 -24.66 10.25 4.31
C LYS A 461 -25.23 10.49 5.72
N ILE A 462 -24.84 9.68 6.68
CA ILE A 462 -25.29 9.83 8.07
C ILE A 462 -24.62 11.08 8.63
N ARG A 463 -25.41 12.14 8.77
CA ARG A 463 -24.98 13.43 9.32
C ARG A 463 -25.62 13.61 10.70
N ARG A 464 -25.01 14.46 11.49
CA ARG A 464 -25.59 14.90 12.74
C ARG A 464 -26.54 16.05 12.41
N ASP A 465 -27.76 15.98 12.87
CA ASP A 465 -28.74 17.08 12.86
C ASP A 465 -28.31 18.23 13.76
#